data_8fbed27b4274c4585c3773b686e40cd1
#
_entry.id   8fbed27b4274c4585c3773b686e40cd1
#
_cell.length_a   1.000
_cell.length_b   1.000
_cell.length_c   1.000
_cell.angle_alpha   90.00
_cell.angle_beta   90.00
_cell.angle_gamma   90.00
#
_symmetry.space_group_name_H-M   'P 1'
#
loop_
_entity.id
_entity.type
_entity.pdbx_description
1 polymer ?
#
loop_
_entity_poly.entity_id
_entity_poly.type
_entity_poly.pdbx_seq_one_letter_code
_entity_poly.pdbx_strand_id
1 'polypeptide(L)'
;MPSATYGDLFPLTTPFAGQQNAYLDGLLTLTFDDAPTLGTSGEVRIYKQSDDSIVDVISMGGDIDALGYHGQDKLRHVNYLPIKVEGNQLIVKPHNNVLEYGESYYVAISDGLVTDASLNSQLFNGLGKTANWTFTTREAAPTGTHLLVDDDGEADFRSLQGALNYVMENLPKDQPATITLRDGEYEELLFLRNQNNVTIQGESRDNTLVYYANYDSLNSGSGD
;
A
#
# COMPACT_ATOMS: atom_id res chain seq x y z
N MET A 1 -1.79 8.24 21.23
CA MET A 1 -1.09 8.56 19.97
C MET A 1 -0.10 9.68 20.22
N PRO A 2 1.06 9.67 19.53
CA PRO A 2 2.01 10.76 19.62
C PRO A 2 1.37 12.10 19.23
N SER A 3 1.78 13.17 19.89
CA SER A 3 1.29 14.55 19.62
C SER A 3 2.38 15.43 18.99
N ALA A 4 3.51 14.83 18.61
CA ALA A 4 4.61 15.57 18.01
C ALA A 4 4.21 16.13 16.63
N THR A 5 4.69 17.33 16.33
CA THR A 5 4.56 18.00 15.04
C THR A 5 5.96 18.23 14.49
N TYR A 6 6.16 17.93 13.21
CA TYR A 6 7.48 17.98 12.56
C TYR A 6 7.55 19.07 11.48
N GLY A 7 6.67 20.07 11.56
CA GLY A 7 6.56 21.08 10.51
C GLY A 7 5.84 20.54 9.27
N ASP A 8 6.21 21.06 8.10
CA ASP A 8 5.63 20.59 6.84
C ASP A 8 6.21 19.24 6.45
N LEU A 9 5.34 18.25 6.23
CA LEU A 9 5.74 16.92 5.79
C LEU A 9 5.87 16.79 4.26
N PHE A 10 5.54 17.83 3.51
CA PHE A 10 5.79 17.86 2.06
C PHE A 10 7.28 18.19 1.80
N PRO A 11 7.99 17.46 0.93
CA PRO A 11 7.61 16.26 0.16
C PRO A 11 8.05 14.93 0.81
N LEU A 12 8.11 14.86 2.13
CA LEU A 12 8.75 13.75 2.88
C LEU A 12 7.88 12.47 2.91
N THR A 13 6.62 12.56 2.51
CA THR A 13 5.67 11.44 2.58
C THR A 13 5.13 11.03 1.20
N THR A 14 4.77 9.74 1.07
CA THR A 14 3.95 9.22 -0.04
C THR A 14 2.76 8.46 0.56
N PRO A 15 1.51 8.76 0.23
CA PRO A 15 1.08 9.97 -0.48
C PRO A 15 1.59 11.23 0.22
N PHE A 16 1.92 12.30 -0.53
CA PHE A 16 2.38 13.52 0.14
C PHE A 16 1.28 14.13 0.99
N ALA A 17 1.67 14.78 2.08
CA ALA A 17 0.73 15.39 3.01
C ALA A 17 -0.20 16.39 2.30
N GLY A 18 -1.51 16.16 2.41
CA GLY A 18 -2.56 16.92 1.72
C GLY A 18 -2.85 16.46 0.28
N GLN A 19 -2.23 15.39 -0.21
CA GLN A 19 -2.45 14.88 -1.57
C GLN A 19 -3.93 14.60 -1.84
N GLN A 20 -4.37 15.04 -3.02
CA GLN A 20 -5.65 14.66 -3.61
C GLN A 20 -5.43 13.58 -4.67
N ASN A 21 -6.45 12.79 -4.94
CA ASN A 21 -6.40 11.71 -5.93
C ASN A 21 -5.29 10.66 -5.66
N ALA A 22 -5.01 10.37 -4.38
CA ALA A 22 -4.08 9.32 -4.01
C ALA A 22 -4.59 7.93 -4.48
N TYR A 23 -3.66 7.05 -4.83
CA TYR A 23 -3.99 5.67 -5.19
C TYR A 23 -4.37 4.86 -3.95
N LEU A 24 -5.31 3.91 -4.12
CA LEU A 24 -5.77 3.07 -3.02
C LEU A 24 -4.80 1.92 -2.70
N ASP A 25 -3.99 1.56 -3.68
CA ASP A 25 -3.11 0.39 -3.69
C ASP A 25 -1.62 0.77 -3.65
N GLY A 26 -1.32 2.00 -3.28
CA GLY A 26 0.05 2.50 -3.16
C GLY A 26 0.70 2.19 -1.80
N LEU A 27 2.01 2.26 -1.76
CA LEU A 27 2.78 2.21 -0.52
C LEU A 27 2.68 3.54 0.25
N LEU A 28 2.81 3.46 1.57
CA LEU A 28 3.06 4.62 2.41
C LEU A 28 4.57 4.74 2.63
N THR A 29 5.14 5.91 2.40
CA THR A 29 6.55 6.15 2.69
C THR A 29 6.76 7.39 3.52
N LEU A 30 7.75 7.37 4.41
CA LEU A 30 8.20 8.53 5.17
C LEU A 30 9.72 8.63 5.08
N THR A 31 10.21 9.75 4.56
CA THR A 31 11.64 10.03 4.39
C THR A 31 12.16 10.82 5.56
N PHE A 32 13.18 10.32 6.22
CA PHE A 32 13.87 10.93 7.35
C PHE A 32 15.11 11.72 6.92
N ASP A 33 15.61 12.54 7.81
CA ASP A 33 16.86 13.28 7.58
C ASP A 33 18.07 12.34 7.44
N ASP A 34 18.08 11.25 8.25
CA ASP A 34 19.09 10.20 8.26
C ASP A 34 18.41 8.81 8.19
N ALA A 35 19.19 7.77 7.92
CA ALA A 35 18.69 6.40 7.89
C ALA A 35 18.18 5.96 9.26
N PRO A 36 16.86 5.66 9.41
CA PRO A 36 16.30 5.22 10.67
C PRO A 36 16.69 3.78 10.99
N THR A 37 16.68 3.43 12.26
CA THR A 37 16.75 2.04 12.72
C THR A 37 15.34 1.52 12.96
N LEU A 38 15.00 0.36 12.39
CA LEU A 38 13.71 -0.28 12.64
C LEU A 38 13.67 -0.74 14.09
N GLY A 39 12.63 -0.37 14.84
CA GLY A 39 12.40 -0.80 16.21
C GLY A 39 12.06 -2.29 16.32
N THR A 40 11.66 -2.73 17.48
CA THR A 40 11.30 -4.14 17.73
C THR A 40 9.79 -4.36 17.88
N SER A 41 9.02 -3.29 17.93
CA SER A 41 7.56 -3.31 18.09
C SER A 41 6.96 -2.00 17.63
N GLY A 42 5.65 -2.00 17.46
CA GLY A 42 4.88 -0.83 17.06
C GLY A 42 3.99 -1.13 15.86
N GLU A 43 3.26 -0.13 15.47
CA GLU A 43 2.29 -0.23 14.38
C GLU A 43 2.14 1.10 13.65
N VAL A 44 1.72 1.00 12.40
CA VAL A 44 1.22 2.11 11.60
C VAL A 44 -0.29 1.94 11.50
N ARG A 45 -1.04 3.03 11.67
CA ARG A 45 -2.50 3.03 11.56
C ARG A 45 -2.97 4.03 10.53
N ILE A 46 -3.98 3.63 9.78
CA ILE A 46 -4.71 4.51 8.86
C ILE A 46 -6.09 4.77 9.47
N TYR A 47 -6.49 6.03 9.51
CA TYR A 47 -7.77 6.46 10.05
C TYR A 47 -8.57 7.22 9.00
N LYS A 48 -9.90 7.10 9.00
CA LYS A 48 -10.76 8.05 8.30
C LYS A 48 -10.67 9.42 8.97
N GLN A 49 -10.54 10.48 8.17
CA GLN A 49 -10.46 11.83 8.69
C GLN A 49 -11.81 12.34 9.21
N SER A 50 -12.90 11.81 8.68
CA SER A 50 -14.28 12.23 8.97
C SER A 50 -14.73 11.91 10.40
N ASP A 51 -14.31 10.76 10.95
CA ASP A 51 -14.83 10.25 12.24
C ASP A 51 -13.78 9.62 13.14
N ASP A 52 -12.50 9.64 12.75
CA ASP A 52 -11.39 9.00 13.44
C ASP A 52 -11.51 7.47 13.57
N SER A 53 -12.34 6.82 12.76
CA SER A 53 -12.41 5.36 12.74
C SER A 53 -11.12 4.76 12.18
N ILE A 54 -10.67 3.66 12.78
CA ILE A 54 -9.50 2.92 12.31
C ILE A 54 -9.91 2.12 11.07
N VAL A 55 -9.15 2.30 9.99
CA VAL A 55 -9.33 1.59 8.71
C VAL A 55 -8.34 0.46 8.59
N ASP A 56 -7.11 0.69 9.01
CA ASP A 56 -6.03 -0.28 8.93
C ASP A 56 -5.11 -0.20 10.14
N VAL A 57 -4.65 -1.37 10.60
CA VAL A 57 -3.62 -1.52 11.65
C VAL A 57 -2.54 -2.43 11.11
N ILE A 58 -1.38 -1.87 10.84
CA ILE A 58 -0.25 -2.56 10.23
C ILE A 58 0.81 -2.79 11.29
N SER A 59 1.02 -4.04 11.66
CA SER A 59 1.90 -4.42 12.77
C SER A 59 3.34 -4.68 12.31
N MET A 60 4.29 -4.26 13.12
CA MET A 60 5.69 -4.61 12.92
C MET A 60 5.92 -6.12 13.17
N GLY A 61 6.87 -6.70 12.44
CA GLY A 61 7.31 -8.08 12.64
C GLY A 61 6.50 -9.14 11.92
N GLY A 62 5.54 -8.74 11.12
CA GLY A 62 4.71 -9.60 10.27
C GLY A 62 3.22 -9.47 10.54
N ASP A 63 2.46 -9.66 9.50
CA ASP A 63 1.01 -9.59 9.52
C ASP A 63 0.40 -10.55 8.50
N ILE A 64 -0.92 -10.63 8.43
CA ILE A 64 -1.64 -11.46 7.48
C ILE A 64 -2.44 -10.56 6.56
N ASP A 65 -2.10 -10.56 5.28
CA ASP A 65 -2.89 -9.87 4.27
C ASP A 65 -3.90 -10.80 3.60
N ALA A 66 -4.99 -10.23 3.10
CA ALA A 66 -6.05 -10.93 2.40
C ALA A 66 -6.16 -10.41 0.95
N LEU A 67 -5.57 -11.14 0.01
CA LEU A 67 -5.63 -10.79 -1.42
C LEU A 67 -7.00 -11.11 -2.02
N GLY A 68 -7.49 -10.21 -2.85
CA GLY A 68 -8.81 -10.22 -3.47
C GLY A 68 -9.56 -8.93 -3.20
N TYR A 69 -10.83 -8.83 -3.61
CA TYR A 69 -11.65 -7.65 -3.41
C TYR A 69 -12.65 -7.84 -2.26
N HIS A 70 -13.10 -6.74 -1.67
CA HIS A 70 -14.05 -6.78 -0.55
C HIS A 70 -15.37 -7.43 -0.94
N GLY A 71 -15.79 -8.44 -0.18
CA GLY A 71 -17.03 -9.20 -0.47
C GLY A 71 -16.84 -10.39 -1.40
N GLN A 72 -15.62 -10.67 -1.87
CA GLN A 72 -15.32 -11.88 -2.63
C GLN A 72 -15.56 -13.13 -1.77
N ASP A 73 -16.09 -14.21 -2.38
CA ASP A 73 -16.43 -15.47 -1.70
C ASP A 73 -15.23 -16.20 -1.10
N LYS A 74 -14.03 -16.03 -1.69
CA LYS A 74 -12.75 -16.57 -1.19
C LYS A 74 -11.62 -15.57 -1.42
N LEU A 75 -10.96 -15.22 -0.34
CA LEU A 75 -9.74 -14.45 -0.32
C LEU A 75 -8.54 -15.38 -0.16
N ARG A 76 -7.37 -14.93 -0.59
CA ARG A 76 -6.10 -15.61 -0.32
C ARG A 76 -5.40 -14.92 0.84
N HIS A 77 -5.33 -15.59 1.98
CA HIS A 77 -4.58 -15.11 3.14
C HIS A 77 -3.09 -15.47 3.00
N VAL A 78 -2.24 -14.49 3.22
CA VAL A 78 -0.78 -14.63 3.11
C VAL A 78 -0.09 -13.94 4.27
N ASN A 79 0.97 -14.54 4.77
CA ASN A 79 1.87 -13.84 5.70
C ASN A 79 2.74 -12.87 4.91
N TYR A 80 2.92 -11.65 5.42
CA TYR A 80 3.80 -10.67 4.81
C TYR A 80 4.51 -9.81 5.85
N LEU A 81 5.56 -9.14 5.43
CA LEU A 81 6.31 -8.18 6.24
C LEU A 81 5.98 -6.77 5.73
N PRO A 82 5.02 -6.09 6.36
CA PRO A 82 4.47 -4.85 5.82
C PRO A 82 5.36 -3.62 6.02
N ILE A 83 6.36 -3.70 6.91
CA ILE A 83 7.16 -2.56 7.34
C ILE A 83 8.63 -2.86 7.11
N LYS A 84 9.30 -2.01 6.32
CA LYS A 84 10.74 -2.09 6.06
C LYS A 84 11.38 -0.70 6.04
N VAL A 85 12.70 -0.67 6.18
CA VAL A 85 13.52 0.53 6.00
C VAL A 85 14.45 0.31 4.82
N GLU A 86 14.48 1.25 3.91
CA GLU A 86 15.41 1.27 2.78
C GLU A 86 16.06 2.66 2.70
N GLY A 87 17.39 2.71 2.85
CA GLY A 87 18.09 3.99 2.93
C GLY A 87 17.57 4.84 4.11
N ASN A 88 17.09 6.02 3.83
CA ASN A 88 16.49 6.92 4.83
C ASN A 88 14.95 6.90 4.82
N GLN A 89 14.33 5.89 4.20
CA GLN A 89 12.89 5.78 4.10
C GLN A 89 12.33 4.63 4.95
N LEU A 90 11.27 4.93 5.68
CA LEU A 90 10.32 3.93 6.17
C LEU A 90 9.32 3.64 5.06
N ILE A 91 9.17 2.38 4.70
CA ILE A 91 8.22 1.90 3.69
C ILE A 91 7.20 1.00 4.38
N VAL A 92 5.93 1.30 4.17
CA VAL A 92 4.82 0.56 4.77
C VAL A 92 3.84 0.14 3.68
N LYS A 93 3.52 -1.14 3.63
CA LYS A 93 2.52 -1.71 2.74
C LYS A 93 1.20 -1.89 3.50
N PRO A 94 0.16 -1.09 3.24
CA PRO A 94 -1.17 -1.30 3.80
C PRO A 94 -1.73 -2.68 3.42
N HIS A 95 -2.67 -3.18 4.20
CA HIS A 95 -3.42 -4.37 3.80
C HIS A 95 -4.17 -4.13 2.49
N ASN A 96 -4.31 -5.19 1.73
CA ASN A 96 -4.98 -5.13 0.44
C ASN A 96 -6.44 -4.70 0.59
N ASN A 97 -6.87 -3.79 -0.27
CA ASN A 97 -8.27 -3.39 -0.44
C ASN A 97 -8.94 -2.77 0.80
N VAL A 98 -8.18 -2.07 1.66
CA VAL A 98 -8.72 -1.42 2.88
C VAL A 98 -9.17 0.02 2.66
N LEU A 99 -8.63 0.71 1.65
CA LEU A 99 -9.01 2.08 1.32
C LEU A 99 -10.22 2.11 0.39
N GLU A 100 -11.04 3.15 0.51
CA GLU A 100 -12.24 3.41 -0.30
C GLU A 100 -12.00 4.60 -1.23
N TYR A 101 -12.70 4.66 -2.34
CA TYR A 101 -12.67 5.79 -3.26
C TYR A 101 -13.37 7.02 -2.65
N GLY A 102 -12.82 8.21 -2.92
CA GLY A 102 -13.40 9.48 -2.51
C GLY A 102 -13.33 9.76 -1.00
N GLU A 103 -12.50 9.02 -0.25
CA GLU A 103 -12.41 9.15 1.20
C GLU A 103 -11.10 9.84 1.60
N SER A 104 -11.13 10.56 2.72
CA SER A 104 -9.96 11.24 3.29
C SER A 104 -9.43 10.49 4.51
N TYR A 105 -8.11 10.33 4.55
CA TYR A 105 -7.40 9.56 5.56
C TYR A 105 -6.30 10.36 6.23
N TYR A 106 -5.88 9.93 7.41
CA TYR A 106 -4.60 10.30 8.00
C TYR A 106 -3.85 9.08 8.53
N VAL A 107 -2.52 9.20 8.52
CA VAL A 107 -1.61 8.16 8.97
C VAL A 107 -1.05 8.50 10.35
N ALA A 108 -0.98 7.50 11.21
CA ALA A 108 -0.32 7.58 12.50
C ALA A 108 0.72 6.47 12.64
N ILE A 109 1.83 6.77 13.29
CA ILE A 109 2.96 5.86 13.53
C ILE A 109 3.23 5.83 15.03
N SER A 110 3.33 4.63 15.60
CA SER A 110 3.67 4.45 17.02
C SER A 110 5.06 5.01 17.34
N ASP A 111 5.21 5.56 18.53
CA ASP A 111 6.52 5.82 19.09
C ASP A 111 7.32 4.50 19.22
N GLY A 112 8.61 4.54 18.87
CA GLY A 112 9.49 3.38 18.90
C GLY A 112 9.36 2.41 17.72
N LEU A 113 8.47 2.66 16.73
CA LEU A 113 8.44 1.89 15.48
C LEU A 113 9.77 2.03 14.72
N VAL A 114 10.30 3.24 14.69
CA VAL A 114 11.67 3.54 14.28
C VAL A 114 12.39 4.31 15.38
N THR A 115 13.70 4.11 15.48
CA THR A 115 14.59 4.76 16.42
C THR A 115 15.76 5.41 15.68
N ASP A 116 16.51 6.22 16.38
CA ASP A 116 17.71 6.89 15.84
C ASP A 116 17.41 7.71 14.58
N ALA A 117 16.21 8.30 14.52
CA ALA A 117 15.72 9.03 13.36
C ALA A 117 15.39 10.48 13.72
N SER A 118 15.63 11.37 12.78
CA SER A 118 15.19 12.76 12.81
C SER A 118 14.32 13.08 11.60
N LEU A 119 13.31 13.92 11.82
CA LEU A 119 12.41 14.40 10.79
C LEU A 119 12.33 15.92 10.89
N ASN A 120 12.74 16.61 9.84
CA ASN A 120 12.90 18.07 9.85
C ASN A 120 13.73 18.55 11.05
N SER A 121 14.89 17.92 11.29
CA SER A 121 15.83 18.21 12.37
C SER A 121 15.25 18.03 13.79
N GLN A 122 14.16 17.30 13.94
CA GLN A 122 13.56 16.96 15.24
C GLN A 122 13.64 15.45 15.47
N LEU A 123 13.97 15.02 16.66
CA LEU A 123 13.97 13.61 17.03
C LEU A 123 12.57 13.01 16.79
N PHE A 124 12.50 11.91 16.07
CA PHE A 124 11.25 11.24 15.77
C PHE A 124 10.76 10.40 16.96
N ASN A 125 9.56 10.66 17.43
CA ASN A 125 8.90 9.94 18.52
C ASN A 125 7.48 9.52 18.11
N GLY A 126 7.36 9.02 16.86
CA GLY A 126 6.08 8.65 16.28
C GLY A 126 5.33 9.82 15.67
N LEU A 127 4.18 9.51 15.05
CA LEU A 127 3.39 10.42 14.26
C LEU A 127 1.90 10.22 14.57
N GLY A 128 1.20 11.29 14.89
CA GLY A 128 -0.23 11.24 15.19
C GLY A 128 -1.03 12.19 14.30
N LYS A 129 -2.31 12.33 14.57
CA LYS A 129 -3.23 13.20 13.80
C LYS A 129 -2.70 14.64 13.66
N THR A 130 -2.06 15.16 14.71
CA THR A 130 -1.51 16.53 14.74
C THR A 130 -0.32 16.75 13.81
N ALA A 131 0.34 15.68 13.36
CA ALA A 131 1.42 15.76 12.38
C ALA A 131 0.92 16.02 10.96
N ASN A 132 -0.38 15.85 10.73
CA ASN A 132 -1.06 16.19 9.50
C ASN A 132 -0.60 15.44 8.24
N TRP A 133 -0.20 14.18 8.38
CA TRP A 133 -0.03 13.33 7.20
C TRP A 133 -1.40 12.84 6.73
N THR A 134 -2.05 13.65 5.92
CA THR A 134 -3.39 13.40 5.38
C THR A 134 -3.34 13.23 3.87
N PHE A 135 -4.30 12.49 3.32
CA PHE A 135 -4.50 12.38 1.88
C PHE A 135 -5.95 12.03 1.57
N THR A 136 -6.39 12.35 0.36
CA THR A 136 -7.71 11.97 -0.17
C THR A 136 -7.52 11.08 -1.37
N THR A 137 -8.21 9.95 -1.40
CA THR A 137 -8.15 8.99 -2.51
C THR A 137 -8.88 9.52 -3.76
N ARG A 138 -8.63 8.87 -4.90
CA ARG A 138 -9.37 9.09 -6.14
C ARG A 138 -10.87 8.92 -5.90
N GLU A 139 -11.69 9.73 -6.57
CA GLU A 139 -13.16 9.71 -6.39
C GLU A 139 -13.82 8.41 -6.86
N ALA A 140 -13.26 7.78 -7.90
CA ALA A 140 -13.84 6.57 -8.50
C ALA A 140 -12.76 5.64 -9.06
N ALA A 141 -13.12 4.37 -9.20
CA ALA A 141 -12.34 3.37 -9.91
C ALA A 141 -12.17 3.78 -11.38
N PRO A 142 -11.08 3.34 -12.04
CA PRO A 142 -10.96 3.45 -13.49
C PRO A 142 -12.10 2.70 -14.18
N THR A 143 -12.27 2.93 -15.46
CA THR A 143 -13.31 2.26 -16.25
C THR A 143 -12.71 1.52 -17.44
N GLY A 144 -13.33 0.43 -17.83
CA GLY A 144 -12.94 -0.31 -19.04
C GLY A 144 -12.15 -1.58 -18.77
N THR A 145 -11.51 -2.08 -19.81
CA THR A 145 -10.85 -3.40 -19.83
C THR A 145 -9.36 -3.31 -20.20
N HIS A 146 -8.85 -2.10 -20.44
CA HIS A 146 -7.43 -1.83 -20.64
C HIS A 146 -6.96 -0.99 -19.47
N LEU A 147 -6.18 -1.61 -18.59
CA LEU A 147 -5.72 -1.03 -17.34
C LEU A 147 -4.22 -0.80 -17.40
N LEU A 148 -3.79 0.32 -16.88
CA LEU A 148 -2.38 0.66 -16.74
C LEU A 148 -1.95 0.57 -15.29
N VAL A 149 -0.81 -0.07 -15.05
CA VAL A 149 -0.16 -0.16 -13.73
C VAL A 149 1.21 0.49 -13.83
N ASP A 150 1.52 1.34 -12.85
CA ASP A 150 2.80 2.04 -12.76
C ASP A 150 3.10 2.30 -11.28
N ASP A 151 4.23 1.84 -10.77
CA ASP A 151 4.59 1.93 -9.36
C ASP A 151 4.91 3.37 -8.93
N ASP A 152 5.35 4.23 -9.85
CA ASP A 152 5.75 5.61 -9.55
C ASP A 152 5.14 6.69 -10.47
N GLY A 153 4.71 6.33 -11.69
CA GLY A 153 4.16 7.25 -12.69
C GLY A 153 2.63 7.41 -12.65
N GLU A 154 2.05 8.06 -13.64
CA GLU A 154 0.60 8.21 -13.78
C GLU A 154 -0.02 6.98 -14.42
N ALA A 155 -0.95 6.33 -13.71
CA ALA A 155 -1.61 5.10 -14.15
C ALA A 155 -3.02 4.95 -13.56
N ASP A 156 -3.64 3.79 -13.78
CA ASP A 156 -4.88 3.41 -13.14
C ASP A 156 -4.63 2.86 -11.73
N PHE A 157 -3.56 2.09 -11.55
CA PHE A 157 -3.16 1.42 -10.31
C PHE A 157 -1.66 1.57 -10.04
N ARG A 158 -1.26 1.43 -8.78
CA ARG A 158 0.12 1.35 -8.34
C ARG A 158 0.65 -0.07 -8.32
N SER A 159 -0.25 -1.05 -8.21
CA SER A 159 0.08 -2.45 -8.05
C SER A 159 -0.65 -3.32 -9.07
N LEU A 160 -0.04 -4.44 -9.46
CA LEU A 160 -0.70 -5.43 -10.29
C LEU A 160 -1.86 -6.08 -9.54
N GLN A 161 -1.73 -6.33 -8.23
CA GLN A 161 -2.82 -6.89 -7.43
C GLN A 161 -4.02 -5.94 -7.36
N GLY A 162 -3.82 -4.62 -7.28
CA GLY A 162 -4.90 -3.63 -7.36
C GLY A 162 -5.68 -3.73 -8.67
N ALA A 163 -4.98 -3.85 -9.80
CA ALA A 163 -5.61 -4.06 -11.10
C ALA A 163 -6.35 -5.41 -11.19
N LEU A 164 -5.78 -6.48 -10.63
CA LEU A 164 -6.43 -7.80 -10.57
C LEU A 164 -7.69 -7.78 -9.69
N ASN A 165 -7.69 -7.06 -8.57
CA ASN A 165 -8.86 -6.88 -7.73
C ASN A 165 -9.99 -6.19 -8.51
N TYR A 166 -9.66 -5.11 -9.23
CA TYR A 166 -10.62 -4.43 -10.09
C TYR A 166 -11.23 -5.35 -11.14
N VAL A 167 -10.39 -6.14 -11.83
CA VAL A 167 -10.86 -7.11 -12.83
C VAL A 167 -11.81 -8.13 -12.21
N MET A 168 -11.46 -8.69 -11.06
CA MET A 168 -12.30 -9.68 -10.35
C MET A 168 -13.63 -9.11 -9.87
N GLU A 169 -13.63 -7.84 -9.43
CA GLU A 169 -14.80 -7.19 -8.85
C GLU A 169 -15.77 -6.63 -9.91
N ASN A 170 -15.21 -6.01 -10.96
CA ASN A 170 -15.99 -5.15 -11.85
C ASN A 170 -16.25 -5.73 -13.23
N LEU A 171 -15.51 -6.77 -13.64
CA LEU A 171 -15.68 -7.34 -14.98
C LEU A 171 -16.36 -8.72 -14.94
N PRO A 172 -17.25 -9.00 -15.91
CA PRO A 172 -17.78 -10.34 -16.10
C PRO A 172 -16.67 -11.38 -16.30
N LYS A 173 -16.85 -12.59 -15.80
CA LYS A 173 -15.86 -13.68 -15.80
C LYS A 173 -15.17 -13.91 -17.15
N ASP A 174 -15.91 -13.82 -18.24
CA ASP A 174 -15.42 -14.10 -19.60
C ASP A 174 -15.05 -12.83 -20.39
N GLN A 175 -15.12 -11.66 -19.76
CA GLN A 175 -14.76 -10.39 -20.36
C GLN A 175 -13.23 -10.32 -20.58
N PRO A 176 -12.74 -10.16 -21.80
CA PRO A 176 -11.33 -9.93 -22.03
C PRO A 176 -10.86 -8.65 -21.33
N ALA A 177 -9.73 -8.74 -20.66
CA ALA A 177 -9.06 -7.59 -20.04
C ALA A 177 -7.56 -7.64 -20.31
N THR A 178 -6.94 -6.48 -20.48
CA THR A 178 -5.50 -6.32 -20.61
C THR A 178 -5.00 -5.40 -19.52
N ILE A 179 -4.01 -5.87 -18.77
CA ILE A 179 -3.30 -5.10 -17.75
C ILE A 179 -1.89 -4.87 -18.29
N THR A 180 -1.52 -3.63 -18.53
CA THR A 180 -0.17 -3.25 -18.95
C THR A 180 0.58 -2.67 -17.77
N LEU A 181 1.75 -3.27 -17.46
CA LEU A 181 2.67 -2.75 -16.44
C LEU A 181 3.73 -1.91 -17.14
N ARG A 182 3.95 -0.70 -16.63
CA ARG A 182 5.11 0.12 -16.97
C ARG A 182 6.40 -0.52 -16.48
N ASP A 183 7.52 -0.06 -17.00
CA ASP A 183 8.82 -0.46 -16.47
C ASP A 183 8.91 -0.07 -14.99
N GLY A 184 9.29 -1.01 -14.13
CA GLY A 184 9.30 -0.86 -12.68
C GLY A 184 9.49 -2.20 -11.96
N GLU A 185 9.56 -2.15 -10.63
CA GLU A 185 9.75 -3.32 -9.78
C GLU A 185 8.53 -3.52 -8.87
N TYR A 186 7.79 -4.58 -9.13
CA TYR A 186 6.55 -4.93 -8.43
C TYR A 186 6.79 -6.11 -7.50
N GLU A 187 7.07 -5.82 -6.22
CA GLU A 187 7.23 -6.85 -5.18
C GLU A 187 5.87 -7.28 -4.64
N GLU A 188 5.23 -8.24 -5.33
CA GLU A 188 3.86 -8.64 -5.08
C GLU A 188 3.62 -10.14 -5.13
N LEU A 189 2.82 -10.64 -4.17
CA LEU A 189 2.09 -11.89 -4.33
C LEU A 189 0.80 -11.61 -5.08
N LEU A 190 0.49 -12.46 -6.07
CA LEU A 190 -0.65 -12.27 -6.94
C LEU A 190 -1.73 -13.31 -6.70
N PHE A 191 -2.96 -12.84 -6.70
CA PHE A 191 -4.16 -13.66 -6.61
C PHE A 191 -5.16 -13.25 -7.69
N LEU A 192 -5.50 -14.20 -8.57
CA LEU A 192 -6.54 -14.04 -9.58
C LEU A 192 -7.46 -15.25 -9.53
N ARG A 193 -8.75 -15.03 -9.43
CA ARG A 193 -9.75 -16.08 -9.34
C ARG A 193 -11.00 -15.77 -10.16
N ASN A 194 -11.59 -16.82 -10.74
CA ASN A 194 -12.84 -16.76 -11.49
C ASN A 194 -12.85 -15.77 -12.66
N GLN A 195 -11.70 -15.49 -13.24
CA GLN A 195 -11.58 -14.65 -14.42
C GLN A 195 -10.90 -15.42 -15.55
N ASN A 196 -11.45 -15.30 -16.76
CA ASN A 196 -10.90 -15.83 -18.00
C ASN A 196 -10.41 -14.65 -18.87
N ASN A 197 -9.57 -14.96 -19.87
CA ASN A 197 -9.14 -13.99 -20.88
C ASN A 197 -8.45 -12.72 -20.32
N VAL A 198 -7.74 -12.84 -19.20
CA VAL A 198 -6.91 -11.76 -18.66
C VAL A 198 -5.52 -11.85 -19.24
N THR A 199 -5.06 -10.78 -19.87
CA THR A 199 -3.71 -10.62 -20.37
C THR A 199 -2.94 -9.68 -19.46
N ILE A 200 -1.79 -10.11 -18.96
CA ILE A 200 -0.84 -9.28 -18.20
C ILE A 200 0.38 -9.07 -19.09
N GLN A 201 0.75 -7.83 -19.33
CA GLN A 201 1.79 -7.45 -20.29
C GLN A 201 2.72 -6.40 -19.67
N GLY A 202 4.01 -6.69 -19.62
CA GLY A 202 5.04 -5.70 -19.28
C GLY A 202 5.34 -4.76 -20.45
N GLU A 203 5.69 -3.53 -20.18
CA GLU A 203 6.13 -2.54 -21.18
C GLU A 203 7.42 -2.99 -21.84
N SER A 204 8.40 -3.47 -21.06
CA SER A 204 9.61 -4.08 -21.59
C SER A 204 9.95 -5.38 -20.87
N ARG A 205 10.69 -6.26 -21.58
CA ARG A 205 11.12 -7.54 -21.01
C ARG A 205 12.16 -7.38 -19.90
N ASP A 206 13.02 -6.38 -20.04
CA ASP A 206 14.23 -6.30 -19.22
C ASP A 206 14.05 -5.37 -18.00
N ASN A 207 13.04 -4.50 -18.02
CA ASN A 207 12.82 -3.50 -16.98
C ASN A 207 11.46 -3.62 -16.26
N THR A 208 10.54 -4.49 -16.72
CA THR A 208 9.30 -4.77 -15.99
C THR A 208 9.47 -6.04 -15.19
N LEU A 209 9.63 -5.93 -13.87
CA LEU A 209 9.88 -7.06 -13.00
C LEU A 209 8.76 -7.24 -11.98
N VAL A 210 8.11 -8.41 -11.99
CA VAL A 210 7.17 -8.82 -10.94
C VAL A 210 7.79 -9.98 -10.17
N TYR A 211 7.97 -9.83 -8.88
CA TYR A 211 8.65 -10.83 -8.05
C TYR A 211 8.13 -10.85 -6.63
N TYR A 212 8.36 -11.96 -5.94
CA TYR A 212 8.15 -12.09 -4.51
C TYR A 212 9.00 -13.23 -3.94
N ALA A 213 9.54 -13.03 -2.74
CA ALA A 213 10.23 -14.08 -2.00
C ALA A 213 9.21 -15.05 -1.40
N ASN A 214 8.96 -16.17 -2.06
CA ASN A 214 7.98 -17.18 -1.66
C ASN A 214 8.65 -18.34 -0.94
N TYR A 215 8.05 -18.84 0.15
CA TYR A 215 8.51 -19.99 0.94
C TYR A 215 7.30 -20.71 1.58
N ASP A 216 7.51 -21.95 2.03
CA ASP A 216 6.43 -22.84 2.53
C ASP A 216 5.56 -22.23 3.61
N SER A 217 6.12 -21.39 4.50
CA SER A 217 5.38 -20.77 5.61
C SER A 217 4.67 -19.48 5.23
N LEU A 218 4.62 -19.11 3.95
CA LEU A 218 3.98 -17.89 3.49
C LEU A 218 2.45 -17.93 3.62
N ASN A 219 1.87 -19.12 3.56
CA ASN A 219 0.44 -19.30 3.71
C ASN A 219 0.05 -19.30 5.18
N SER A 220 -0.82 -18.38 5.58
CA SER A 220 -1.45 -18.42 6.90
C SER A 220 -2.56 -19.47 6.90
N GLY A 221 -2.37 -20.53 7.64
CA GLY A 221 -3.36 -21.59 7.78
C GLY A 221 -3.05 -22.84 6.95
N SER A 222 -3.89 -23.88 7.12
CA SER A 222 -3.76 -25.17 6.47
C SER A 222 -3.61 -25.00 4.96
N GLY A 223 -2.52 -25.49 4.42
CA GLY A 223 -2.24 -25.44 2.99
C GLY A 223 -3.34 -26.15 2.21
N ASP A 224 -4.23 -25.38 1.65
CA ASP A 224 -5.23 -25.76 0.66
C ASP A 224 -4.92 -25.03 -0.65
#